data_bf00e2c371a6586f3f1ea27608b81537
#
_entry.id   bf00e2c371a6586f3f1ea27608b81537
#
_cell.length_a   1.000
_cell.length_b   1.000
_cell.length_c   1.000
_cell.angle_alpha   90.00
_cell.angle_beta   90.00
_cell.angle_gamma   90.00
#
_symmetry.space_group_name_H-M   'P 1'
#
loop_
_entity.id
_entity.type
_entity.pdbx_description
1 polymer ?
#
loop_
_entity_poly.entity_id
_entity_poly.type
_entity_poly.pdbx_seq_one_letter_code
_entity_poly.pdbx_strand_id
1 'polypeptide(L)'
;LGKDKNVVVPKVSGNDSMENYLLTDNTSLKKSAWGVPEPVDGIEVPESKIDVVFVPLLAFDALGNRVGYGKGFYDGFLQKCRKETLKIGVSFFQSEEEPISDVNANDVKLDYCVTPEKVYTF
;
A
#
# COMPACT_ATOMS: atom_id res chain seq x y z
N LEU A 1 -15.29 6.84 5.04
CA LEU A 1 -14.97 5.98 3.90
C LEU A 1 -16.14 5.06 3.63
N GLY A 2 -16.32 4.69 2.38
CA GLY A 2 -17.38 3.75 1.97
C GLY A 2 -18.72 4.37 1.62
N LYS A 3 -19.03 5.59 2.09
CA LYS A 3 -20.23 6.32 1.67
C LYS A 3 -19.95 7.17 0.44
N ASP A 4 -18.91 7.99 0.50
CA ASP A 4 -18.54 8.91 -0.58
C ASP A 4 -17.35 8.43 -1.38
N LYS A 5 -16.66 7.40 -0.91
CA LYS A 5 -15.45 6.85 -1.51
C LYS A 5 -15.59 5.35 -1.66
N ASN A 6 -15.10 4.84 -2.76
CA ASN A 6 -14.98 3.40 -2.95
C ASN A 6 -13.73 2.91 -2.24
N VAL A 7 -13.87 1.86 -1.46
CA VAL A 7 -12.75 1.24 -0.72
C VAL A 7 -12.40 -0.07 -1.41
N VAL A 8 -11.10 -0.26 -1.62
CA VAL A 8 -10.55 -1.44 -2.29
C VAL A 8 -9.62 -2.15 -1.33
N VAL A 9 -9.73 -3.47 -1.26
CA VAL A 9 -8.89 -4.29 -0.38
C VAL A 9 -8.05 -5.26 -1.21
N PRO A 10 -6.80 -5.48 -0.80
CA PRO A 10 -5.90 -6.36 -1.54
C PRO A 10 -6.11 -7.83 -1.20
N LYS A 11 -5.78 -8.68 -2.16
CA LYS A 11 -5.63 -10.11 -1.97
C LYS A 11 -4.32 -10.55 -2.60
N VAL A 12 -3.46 -11.19 -1.83
CA VAL A 12 -2.18 -11.69 -2.35
C VAL A 12 -2.45 -12.92 -3.20
N SER A 13 -1.99 -12.89 -4.44
CA SER A 13 -2.14 -13.98 -5.40
C SER A 13 -0.75 -14.45 -5.83
N GLY A 14 -0.46 -15.73 -5.62
CA GLY A 14 0.86 -16.29 -5.89
C GLY A 14 1.91 -15.76 -4.93
N ASN A 15 3.14 -15.59 -5.40
CA ASN A 15 4.29 -15.20 -4.57
C ASN A 15 4.59 -13.71 -4.58
N ASP A 16 4.12 -12.97 -5.58
CA ASP A 16 4.54 -11.60 -5.81
C ASP A 16 3.46 -10.70 -6.40
N SER A 17 2.22 -11.16 -6.47
CA SER A 17 1.12 -10.41 -7.08
C SER A 17 0.04 -10.08 -6.08
N MET A 18 -0.61 -8.92 -6.26
CA MET A 18 -1.81 -8.54 -5.53
C MET A 18 -2.95 -8.28 -6.50
N GLU A 19 -4.11 -8.84 -6.20
CA GLU A 19 -5.37 -8.47 -6.82
C GLU A 19 -6.12 -7.52 -5.88
N ASN A 20 -6.94 -6.65 -6.43
CA ASN A 20 -7.65 -5.64 -5.65
C ASN A 20 -9.14 -5.77 -5.89
N TYR A 21 -9.90 -5.85 -4.82
CA TYR A 21 -11.35 -6.07 -4.89
C TYR A 21 -12.10 -4.96 -4.18
N LEU A 22 -13.21 -4.55 -4.79
CA LEU A 22 -14.09 -3.55 -4.19
C LEU A 22 -14.70 -4.09 -2.90
N LEU A 23 -14.56 -3.34 -1.82
CA LEU A 23 -15.16 -3.67 -0.53
C LEU A 23 -16.61 -3.19 -0.51
N THR A 24 -17.55 -4.12 -0.33
CA THR A 24 -18.99 -3.83 -0.23
C THR A 24 -19.55 -4.51 1.01
N ASP A 25 -20.81 -4.24 1.32
CA ASP A 25 -21.50 -4.90 2.43
C ASP A 25 -21.61 -6.41 2.26
N ASN A 26 -21.50 -6.87 1.01
CA ASN A 26 -21.61 -8.30 0.69
C ASN A 26 -20.26 -9.00 0.53
N THR A 27 -19.15 -8.28 0.76
CA THR A 27 -17.82 -8.85 0.61
C THR A 27 -17.55 -9.85 1.73
N SER A 28 -17.21 -11.09 1.34
CA SER A 28 -16.78 -12.12 2.28
C SER A 28 -15.28 -12.06 2.44
N LEU A 29 -14.83 -12.03 3.70
CA LEU A 29 -13.41 -12.00 4.03
C LEU A 29 -13.01 -13.32 4.67
N LYS A 30 -11.80 -13.79 4.35
CA LYS A 30 -11.23 -15.00 4.92
C LYS A 30 -9.78 -14.72 5.29
N LYS A 31 -9.32 -15.24 6.42
CA LYS A 31 -7.91 -15.11 6.79
C LYS A 31 -7.02 -15.78 5.77
N SER A 32 -6.03 -15.03 5.29
CA SER A 32 -4.98 -15.56 4.44
C SER A 32 -4.00 -16.41 5.24
N ALA A 33 -3.04 -17.02 4.54
CA ALA A 33 -1.93 -17.72 5.18
C ALA A 33 -1.11 -16.80 6.10
N TRP A 34 -1.21 -15.49 5.90
CA TRP A 34 -0.50 -14.47 6.69
C TRP A 34 -1.30 -13.99 7.90
N GLY A 35 -2.51 -14.52 8.11
CA GLY A 35 -3.39 -14.10 9.20
C GLY A 35 -4.14 -12.79 8.94
N VAL A 36 -4.05 -12.24 7.75
CA VAL A 36 -4.72 -10.98 7.37
C VAL A 36 -6.04 -11.31 6.64
N PRO A 37 -7.16 -10.66 7.01
CA PRO A 37 -8.40 -10.86 6.27
C PRO A 37 -8.26 -10.40 4.82
N GLU A 38 -8.68 -11.26 3.90
CA GLU A 38 -8.66 -10.97 2.47
C GLU A 38 -10.02 -11.30 1.83
N PRO A 39 -10.42 -10.60 0.77
CA PRO A 39 -11.67 -10.93 0.08
C PRO A 39 -11.56 -12.31 -0.58
N VAL A 40 -12.63 -13.07 -0.49
CA VAL A 40 -12.70 -14.41 -1.13
C VAL A 40 -12.90 -14.26 -2.63
N ASP A 41 -13.80 -13.36 -3.00
CA ASP A 41 -14.13 -13.05 -4.39
C ASP A 41 -14.72 -11.64 -4.44
N GLY A 42 -15.17 -11.21 -5.59
CA GLY A 42 -15.85 -9.94 -5.74
C GLY A 42 -15.50 -9.24 -7.04
N ILE A 43 -15.71 -7.94 -7.04
CA ILE A 43 -15.42 -7.09 -8.21
C ILE A 43 -13.96 -6.66 -8.15
N GLU A 44 -13.16 -7.14 -9.11
CA GLU A 44 -11.76 -6.75 -9.22
C GLU A 44 -11.64 -5.31 -9.74
N VAL A 45 -10.75 -4.54 -9.13
CA VAL A 45 -10.47 -3.16 -9.52
C VAL A 45 -9.06 -3.08 -10.08
N PRO A 46 -8.87 -2.67 -11.33
CA PRO A 46 -7.53 -2.53 -11.89
C PRO A 46 -6.78 -1.35 -11.25
N GLU A 47 -5.46 -1.44 -11.23
CA GLU A 47 -4.60 -0.42 -10.62
C GLU A 47 -4.80 0.97 -11.24
N SER A 48 -5.16 1.04 -12.51
CA SER A 48 -5.42 2.31 -13.20
C SER A 48 -6.62 3.09 -12.67
N LYS A 49 -7.47 2.45 -11.87
CA LYS A 49 -8.65 3.05 -11.27
C LYS A 49 -8.44 3.50 -9.84
N ILE A 50 -7.27 3.27 -9.28
CA ILE A 50 -6.98 3.58 -7.87
C ILE A 50 -6.41 4.98 -7.76
N ASP A 51 -7.00 5.81 -6.91
CA ASP A 51 -6.60 7.20 -6.73
C ASP A 51 -5.66 7.39 -5.55
N VAL A 52 -5.85 6.60 -4.49
CA VAL A 52 -5.07 6.71 -3.26
C VAL A 52 -4.71 5.31 -2.77
N VAL A 53 -3.46 5.11 -2.41
CA VAL A 53 -2.98 3.85 -1.82
C VAL A 53 -2.39 4.15 -0.45
N PHE A 54 -2.88 3.45 0.57
CA PHE A 54 -2.25 3.44 1.88
C PHE A 54 -1.26 2.28 1.92
N VAL A 55 0.00 2.60 2.17
CA VAL A 55 1.10 1.64 2.09
C VAL A 55 1.60 1.29 3.49
N PRO A 56 1.45 0.04 3.94
CA PRO A 56 2.06 -0.38 5.20
C PRO A 56 3.58 -0.47 5.02
N LEU A 57 4.32 -0.10 6.06
CA LEU A 57 5.77 -0.12 5.98
C LEU A 57 6.41 -0.33 7.34
N LEU A 58 7.67 -0.76 7.34
CA LEU A 58 8.45 -0.96 8.56
C LEU A 58 9.26 0.27 8.92
N ALA A 59 9.79 0.98 7.91
CA ALA A 59 10.60 2.18 8.11
C ALA A 59 10.52 3.07 6.88
N PHE A 60 10.79 4.35 7.07
CA PHE A 60 10.87 5.32 5.98
C PHE A 60 11.88 6.40 6.33
N ASP A 61 12.31 7.17 5.33
CA ASP A 61 13.23 8.28 5.52
C ASP A 61 12.65 9.59 4.99
N ALA A 62 13.40 10.68 5.15
CA ALA A 62 12.98 12.02 4.76
C ALA A 62 12.90 12.22 3.24
N LEU A 63 13.40 11.29 2.46
CA LEU A 63 13.36 11.32 1.00
C LEU A 63 12.18 10.57 0.40
N GLY A 64 11.33 9.97 1.24
CA GLY A 64 10.20 9.17 0.79
C GLY A 64 10.54 7.72 0.48
N ASN A 65 11.75 7.29 0.79
CA ASN A 65 12.14 5.89 0.67
C ASN A 65 11.53 5.08 1.82
N ARG A 66 11.23 3.82 1.58
CA ARG A 66 10.60 2.97 2.59
C ARG A 66 11.14 1.55 2.55
N VAL A 67 11.05 0.89 3.70
CA VAL A 67 11.28 -0.55 3.84
C VAL A 67 9.94 -1.21 4.10
N GLY A 68 9.55 -2.12 3.23
CA GLY A 68 8.31 -2.88 3.36
C GLY A 68 8.53 -4.21 4.05
N TYR A 69 7.51 -5.05 3.97
CA TYR A 69 7.51 -6.38 4.61
C TYR A 69 8.18 -7.47 3.75
N GLY A 70 8.89 -7.07 2.69
CA GLY A 70 9.61 -7.97 1.79
C GLY A 70 8.80 -8.36 0.55
N LYS A 71 9.44 -9.12 -0.35
CA LYS A 71 8.86 -9.67 -1.57
C LYS A 71 8.42 -8.66 -2.64
N GLY A 72 8.52 -7.36 -2.39
CA GLY A 72 8.24 -6.33 -3.37
C GLY A 72 6.78 -6.20 -3.82
N PHE A 73 5.81 -6.69 -3.05
CA PHE A 73 4.39 -6.63 -3.41
C PHE A 73 3.93 -5.21 -3.72
N TYR A 74 4.23 -4.27 -2.81
CA TYR A 74 3.78 -2.90 -2.99
C TYR A 74 4.56 -2.16 -4.06
N ASP A 75 5.85 -2.42 -4.23
CA ASP A 75 6.61 -1.80 -5.31
C ASP A 75 6.08 -2.24 -6.67
N GLY A 76 5.82 -3.53 -6.85
CA GLY A 76 5.23 -4.05 -8.07
C GLY A 76 3.85 -3.49 -8.34
N PHE A 77 3.02 -3.42 -7.30
CA PHE A 77 1.69 -2.85 -7.39
C PHE A 77 1.73 -1.35 -7.72
N LEU A 78 2.55 -0.58 -7.01
CA LEU A 78 2.63 0.86 -7.20
C LEU A 78 3.18 1.25 -8.59
N GLN A 79 4.05 0.43 -9.16
CA GLN A 79 4.53 0.65 -10.53
C GLN A 79 3.42 0.54 -11.56
N LYS A 80 2.39 -0.25 -11.29
CA LYS A 80 1.23 -0.41 -12.18
C LYS A 80 0.19 0.70 -12.00
N CYS A 81 0.25 1.44 -10.92
CA CYS A 81 -0.65 2.57 -10.67
C CYS A 81 -0.28 3.75 -11.59
N ARG A 82 -1.24 4.66 -11.76
CA ARG A 82 -0.97 5.92 -12.48
C ARG A 82 0.00 6.77 -11.67
N LYS A 83 0.73 7.65 -12.35
CA LYS A 83 1.64 8.59 -11.67
C LYS A 83 0.92 9.51 -10.69
N GLU A 84 -0.33 9.86 -10.99
CA GLU A 84 -1.17 10.74 -10.17
C GLU A 84 -1.69 10.06 -8.92
N THR A 85 -1.64 8.74 -8.83
CA THR A 85 -2.09 8.00 -7.65
C THR A 85 -1.28 8.44 -6.44
N LEU A 86 -1.98 8.90 -5.39
CA LEU A 86 -1.32 9.30 -4.15
C LEU A 86 -0.87 8.07 -3.37
N LYS A 87 0.38 8.09 -2.93
CA LYS A 87 1.01 7.01 -2.17
C LYS A 87 1.28 7.51 -0.76
N ILE A 88 0.48 7.05 0.19
CA ILE A 88 0.51 7.51 1.57
C ILE A 88 0.96 6.37 2.46
N GLY A 89 2.15 6.48 3.02
CA GLY A 89 2.65 5.53 4.00
C GLY A 89 1.95 5.68 5.34
N VAL A 90 1.80 4.58 6.06
CA VAL A 90 1.26 4.57 7.41
C VAL A 90 2.29 3.89 8.30
N SER A 91 2.79 4.60 9.31
CA SER A 91 3.83 4.11 10.20
C SER A 91 3.53 4.51 11.64
N PHE A 92 3.87 3.64 12.58
CA PHE A 92 3.84 3.96 14.02
C PHE A 92 5.09 4.70 14.46
N PHE A 93 6.14 4.72 13.66
CA PHE A 93 7.45 5.25 14.02
C PHE A 93 7.79 6.48 13.19
N GLN A 94 8.66 7.32 13.75
CA GLN A 94 9.17 8.51 13.06
C GLN A 94 10.06 8.11 11.88
N SER A 95 10.31 9.11 11.01
CA SER A 95 11.27 8.98 9.93
C SER A 95 12.66 8.61 10.46
N GLU A 96 13.37 7.75 9.72
CA GLU A 96 14.77 7.47 10.00
C GLU A 96 15.60 8.74 9.85
N GLU A 97 16.59 8.92 10.72
CA GLU A 97 17.46 10.09 10.70
C GLU A 97 18.36 10.11 9.46
N GLU A 98 18.81 8.95 9.04
CA GLU A 98 19.66 8.80 7.87
C GLU A 98 18.88 8.17 6.72
N PRO A 99 19.24 8.48 5.46
CA PRO A 99 18.60 7.86 4.31
C PRO A 99 18.78 6.34 4.32
N ILE A 100 17.72 5.65 3.89
CA ILE A 100 17.75 4.21 3.76
C ILE A 100 18.70 3.82 2.64
N SER A 101 19.64 2.93 2.93
CA SER A 101 20.71 2.55 2.00
C SER A 101 20.31 1.49 0.97
N ASP A 102 19.28 0.69 1.26
CA ASP A 102 18.88 -0.43 0.42
C ASP A 102 17.84 -0.04 -0.65
N VAL A 103 17.97 1.16 -1.18
CA VAL A 103 17.07 1.66 -2.23
C VAL A 103 17.59 1.25 -3.60
N ASN A 104 16.72 0.74 -4.45
CA ASN A 104 17.04 0.44 -5.83
C ASN A 104 16.13 1.20 -6.80
N ALA A 105 16.43 1.14 -8.10
CA ALA A 105 15.73 1.90 -9.12
C ALA A 105 14.26 1.49 -9.29
N ASN A 106 13.88 0.31 -8.85
CA ASN A 106 12.51 -0.19 -8.95
C ASN A 106 11.63 0.16 -7.75
N ASP A 107 12.22 0.72 -6.70
CA ASP A 107 11.47 1.14 -5.53
C ASP A 107 10.67 2.39 -5.82
N VAL A 108 9.39 2.39 -5.45
CA VAL A 108 8.50 3.52 -5.66
C VAL A 108 8.44 4.33 -4.38
N LYS A 109 8.76 5.63 -4.48
CA LYS A 109 8.74 6.55 -3.33
C LYS A 109 7.32 6.92 -2.94
N LEU A 110 7.16 7.23 -1.65
CA LEU A 110 5.91 7.76 -1.10
C LEU A 110 5.74 9.24 -1.42
N ASP A 111 4.49 9.69 -1.48
CA ASP A 111 4.16 11.13 -1.53
C ASP A 111 4.03 11.71 -0.13
N TYR A 112 3.44 10.94 0.78
CA TYR A 112 3.23 11.32 2.18
C TYR A 112 3.46 10.12 3.07
N CYS A 113 3.73 10.38 4.35
CA CYS A 113 3.67 9.35 5.38
C CYS A 113 2.98 9.90 6.63
N VAL A 114 2.00 9.15 7.14
CA VAL A 114 1.26 9.52 8.34
C VAL A 114 1.76 8.70 9.50
N THR A 115 2.12 9.37 10.59
CA THR A 115 2.47 8.75 11.86
C THR A 115 1.50 9.24 12.94
N PRO A 116 1.51 8.66 14.16
CA PRO A 116 0.65 9.17 15.23
C PRO A 116 0.88 10.63 15.57
N GLU A 117 2.05 11.19 15.29
CA GLU A 117 2.41 12.54 15.70
C GLU A 117 2.34 13.56 14.57
N LYS A 118 2.57 13.17 13.32
CA LYS A 118 2.54 14.14 12.22
C LYS A 118 2.42 13.49 10.84
N VAL A 119 2.21 14.35 9.84
CA VAL A 119 2.22 13.98 8.43
C VAL A 119 3.53 14.48 7.80
N TYR A 120 4.27 13.57 7.20
CA TYR A 120 5.48 13.89 6.42
C TYR A 120 5.09 14.08 4.96
N THR A 121 5.64 15.12 4.35
CA THR A 121 5.45 15.41 2.92
C THR A 121 6.80 15.28 2.22
N PHE A 122 6.82 14.55 1.13
CA PHE A 122 8.07 14.29 0.39
C PHE A 122 8.13 15.01 -0.95
#